data_a691769bf3dcfe736b84d31a8154d783
#
_entry.id   a691769bf3dcfe736b84d31a8154d783
#
_cell.length_a   1.000
_cell.length_b   1.000
_cell.length_c   1.000
_cell.angle_alpha   90.00
_cell.angle_beta   90.00
_cell.angle_gamma   90.00
#
_symmetry.space_group_name_H-M   'P 1'
#
loop_
_entity.id
_entity.type
_entity.pdbx_description
1 polymer ?
#
loop_
_entity_poly.entity_id
_entity_poly.type
_entity_poly.pdbx_seq_one_letter_code
_entity_poly.pdbx_strand_id
1 'polypeptide(L)'
;MWKKIIGFFICILLIFSVVLSVKSSSLDKNTISQELSCPCLHNNFPDANSIDSCEVYDQTLINLPPSWDWRNVNGSDWTTPIKDQEQDKCGSCWAFGALGALESNIKIWKNNPILDVDLSEQYMLSCSPGSCNGWYIDRTIKWIKTNGSIFESCFTYEANDSISCDAKCPDWRNTLIGIDGYLKISTNITVIESALIQYGPLPATMDVYSDFYPNFTGGVYHHTNGTFVFGHVVTIVGYDTTGEEGYWICKNSWGSNWGEEGWFRIAFGECRIESNVYCYTGPNYILVKPDKPTGPAKGHIKQTYTYTATADDPDNDSLKYCFDWDDGFLDWTDFVSSGSVVSMNHTWRNKRTYNIRVKIQDEHGLESDWSDPLSIKIPRTNERLILQWFFSILKIPFKYHTFLDI
;
A
#
# COMPACT_ATOMS: atom_id res chain seq x y z
N MET A 1 -6.53 66.51 0.55
CA MET A 1 -7.13 65.15 0.62
C MET A 1 -6.39 64.13 -0.26
N TRP A 2 -5.64 64.52 -1.30
CA TRP A 2 -4.94 63.59 -2.21
C TRP A 2 -3.57 63.06 -1.70
N LYS A 3 -2.90 63.75 -0.80
CA LYS A 3 -1.60 63.31 -0.25
C LYS A 3 -1.68 62.18 0.79
N LYS A 4 -2.86 61.87 1.34
CA LYS A 4 -3.08 60.77 2.29
C LYS A 4 -3.42 59.43 1.58
N ILE A 5 -3.90 59.48 0.33
CA ILE A 5 -4.24 58.30 -0.47
C ILE A 5 -3.00 57.67 -1.12
N ILE A 6 -2.03 58.48 -1.50
CA ILE A 6 -0.77 57.98 -2.09
C ILE A 6 0.11 57.27 -1.04
N GLY A 7 0.12 57.75 0.21
CA GLY A 7 0.85 57.07 1.30
C GLY A 7 0.31 55.67 1.66
N PHE A 8 -1.02 55.47 1.51
CA PHE A 8 -1.64 54.18 1.80
C PHE A 8 -1.37 53.12 0.72
N PHE A 9 -1.29 53.53 -0.53
CA PHE A 9 -0.94 52.63 -1.66
C PHE A 9 0.54 52.22 -1.67
N ILE A 10 1.45 53.08 -1.22
CA ILE A 10 2.89 52.76 -1.13
C ILE A 10 3.14 51.79 0.05
N CYS A 11 2.43 51.92 1.17
CA CYS A 11 2.53 50.95 2.27
C CYS A 11 1.98 49.56 1.90
N ILE A 12 0.90 49.47 1.10
CA ILE A 12 0.36 48.19 0.64
C ILE A 12 1.29 47.50 -0.36
N LEU A 13 1.96 48.27 -1.24
CA LEU A 13 2.96 47.72 -2.19
C LEU A 13 4.26 47.28 -1.51
N LEU A 14 4.64 47.88 -0.39
CA LEU A 14 5.80 47.46 0.41
C LEU A 14 5.50 46.23 1.29
N ILE A 15 4.27 46.05 1.71
CA ILE A 15 3.85 44.83 2.45
C ILE A 15 3.73 43.65 1.50
N PHE A 16 3.31 43.86 0.24
CA PHE A 16 3.30 42.78 -0.76
C PHE A 16 4.69 42.40 -1.26
N SER A 17 5.68 43.28 -1.25
CA SER A 17 7.05 42.94 -1.64
C SER A 17 7.86 42.27 -0.52
N VAL A 18 7.47 42.36 0.73
CA VAL A 18 8.10 41.62 1.87
C VAL A 18 7.50 40.25 2.08
N VAL A 19 6.23 40.01 1.67
CA VAL A 19 5.57 38.69 1.75
C VAL A 19 6.00 37.76 0.58
N LEU A 20 6.63 38.30 -0.48
CA LEU A 20 7.13 37.50 -1.62
C LEU A 20 8.61 37.09 -1.49
N SER A 21 9.26 37.32 -0.34
CA SER A 21 10.66 36.91 -0.10
C SER A 21 10.87 35.86 0.96
N VAL A 22 9.80 35.27 1.49
CA VAL A 22 9.88 34.00 2.21
C VAL A 22 9.31 32.93 1.30
N LYS A 23 10.00 32.69 0.16
CA LYS A 23 9.90 31.36 -0.47
C LYS A 23 10.55 30.40 0.50
N SER A 24 9.72 29.58 1.13
CA SER A 24 10.15 28.29 1.66
C SER A 24 11.02 27.64 0.57
N SER A 25 12.20 27.23 0.91
CA SER A 25 12.93 26.25 0.11
C SER A 25 12.17 24.93 0.20
N SER A 26 11.05 24.82 -0.51
CA SER A 26 10.54 23.54 -0.91
C SER A 26 11.68 22.93 -1.72
N LEU A 27 12.24 21.84 -1.22
CA LEU A 27 13.07 20.97 -2.02
C LEU A 27 12.32 20.72 -3.32
N ASP A 28 12.89 21.21 -4.42
CA ASP A 28 12.30 21.14 -5.73
C ASP A 28 12.26 19.68 -6.16
N LYS A 29 11.09 19.06 -6.04
CA LYS A 29 10.85 17.70 -6.52
C LYS A 29 11.19 17.51 -8.01
N ASN A 30 11.37 18.60 -8.74
CA ASN A 30 11.67 18.59 -10.18
C ASN A 30 13.16 18.45 -10.53
N THR A 31 14.07 18.47 -9.55
CA THR A 31 15.49 18.20 -9.80
C THR A 31 15.85 16.71 -9.55
N ILE A 32 14.89 15.89 -9.11
CA ILE A 32 15.07 14.45 -8.81
C ILE A 32 14.46 13.58 -9.91
N SER A 33 13.90 14.15 -10.98
CA SER A 33 13.41 13.39 -12.13
C SER A 33 14.52 12.97 -13.09
N GLN A 34 15.68 12.50 -12.60
CA GLN A 34 16.42 11.49 -13.31
C GLN A 34 15.85 10.16 -12.84
N GLU A 35 15.13 9.51 -13.76
CA GLU A 35 14.56 8.19 -13.60
C GLU A 35 15.51 7.30 -12.81
N LEU A 36 15.15 6.98 -11.57
CA LEU A 36 15.62 5.81 -10.86
C LEU A 36 15.08 4.61 -11.63
N SER A 37 15.66 4.33 -12.78
CA SER A 37 15.42 3.09 -13.49
C SER A 37 16.08 1.96 -12.71
N CYS A 38 15.39 1.48 -11.69
CA CYS A 38 15.71 0.18 -11.15
C CYS A 38 15.50 -0.83 -12.29
N PRO A 39 16.49 -1.66 -12.67
CA PRO A 39 16.34 -2.64 -13.74
C PRO A 39 15.19 -3.62 -13.53
N CYS A 40 14.62 -3.67 -12.33
CA CYS A 40 13.49 -4.51 -11.95
C CYS A 40 12.11 -3.99 -12.40
N LEU A 41 12.01 -2.76 -12.98
CA LEU A 41 10.74 -2.16 -13.38
C LEU A 41 10.33 -2.44 -14.84
N HIS A 42 11.11 -3.22 -15.61
CA HIS A 42 10.73 -3.58 -16.98
C HIS A 42 10.63 -5.09 -17.20
N ASN A 43 9.37 -5.54 -17.24
CA ASN A 43 8.86 -6.68 -18.00
C ASN A 43 9.73 -7.94 -18.07
N ASN A 44 9.53 -8.85 -17.15
CA ASN A 44 9.44 -10.30 -17.30
C ASN A 44 9.56 -10.91 -15.93
N PHE A 45 8.46 -11.46 -15.41
CA PHE A 45 8.48 -12.26 -14.19
C PHE A 45 9.24 -13.54 -14.44
N PRO A 46 10.44 -13.73 -13.86
CA PRO A 46 11.01 -15.05 -13.70
C PRO A 46 10.48 -15.69 -12.42
N ASP A 47 10.52 -17.01 -12.40
CA ASP A 47 9.99 -17.89 -11.36
C ASP A 47 10.26 -17.45 -9.92
N ALA A 48 9.34 -17.84 -9.03
CA ALA A 48 9.22 -17.53 -7.60
C ALA A 48 10.42 -17.87 -6.68
N ASN A 49 11.62 -18.05 -7.22
CA ASN A 49 12.85 -18.40 -6.50
C ASN A 49 13.98 -17.37 -6.58
N SER A 50 13.79 -16.22 -7.23
CA SER A 50 14.79 -15.14 -7.21
C SER A 50 14.30 -14.01 -6.29
N ILE A 51 15.09 -13.72 -5.28
CA ILE A 51 14.91 -12.58 -4.37
C ILE A 51 15.33 -11.34 -5.17
N ASP A 52 14.37 -10.68 -5.83
CA ASP A 52 14.62 -9.39 -6.47
C ASP A 52 14.53 -8.28 -5.40
N SER A 53 15.61 -8.14 -4.59
CA SER A 53 15.85 -6.94 -3.82
C SER A 53 16.62 -5.97 -4.70
N CYS A 54 16.02 -4.83 -5.04
CA CYS A 54 16.75 -3.73 -5.65
C CYS A 54 17.64 -3.08 -4.60
N GLU A 55 18.93 -2.96 -4.85
CA GLU A 55 19.81 -2.16 -3.97
C GLU A 55 19.75 -0.70 -4.41
N VAL A 56 19.63 0.22 -3.45
CA VAL A 56 19.79 1.65 -3.73
C VAL A 56 21.26 1.91 -4.01
N TYR A 57 21.59 2.19 -5.27
CA TYR A 57 22.91 2.62 -5.64
C TYR A 57 23.10 4.10 -5.26
N ASP A 58 23.98 4.35 -4.29
CA ASP A 58 24.75 5.59 -4.05
C ASP A 58 24.10 6.96 -4.38
N GLN A 59 22.86 7.18 -4.00
CA GLN A 59 22.38 8.56 -3.93
C GLN A 59 22.44 9.06 -2.49
N THR A 60 23.61 9.53 -2.10
CA THR A 60 23.72 10.35 -0.91
C THR A 60 23.15 11.73 -1.20
N LEU A 61 22.24 12.21 -0.34
CA LEU A 61 21.83 13.61 -0.35
C LEU A 61 23.08 14.49 -0.15
N ILE A 62 23.23 15.51 -0.99
CA ILE A 62 24.30 16.50 -0.81
C ILE A 62 23.93 17.32 0.43
N ASN A 63 24.80 17.35 1.45
CA ASN A 63 24.63 18.03 2.73
C ASN A 63 23.54 17.42 3.63
N LEU A 64 23.77 16.22 4.13
CA LEU A 64 22.98 15.65 5.20
C LEU A 64 23.04 16.51 6.47
N PRO A 65 21.93 16.76 7.16
CA PRO A 65 21.94 17.39 8.47
C PRO A 65 22.72 16.50 9.46
N PRO A 66 23.38 17.06 10.46
CA PRO A 66 24.16 16.29 11.43
C PRO A 66 23.27 15.44 12.37
N SER A 67 21.96 15.68 12.39
CA SER A 67 20.98 14.87 13.11
C SER A 67 19.61 14.94 12.42
N TRP A 68 18.84 13.87 12.53
CA TRP A 68 17.48 13.78 12.06
C TRP A 68 16.65 12.87 12.99
N ASP A 69 15.45 13.29 13.34
CA ASP A 69 14.55 12.52 14.20
C ASP A 69 13.11 12.72 13.77
N TRP A 70 12.49 11.69 13.22
CA TRP A 70 11.10 11.72 12.76
C TRP A 70 10.07 11.94 13.89
N ARG A 71 10.48 11.79 15.14
CA ARG A 71 9.66 12.14 16.32
C ARG A 71 9.53 13.66 16.50
N ASN A 72 10.38 14.45 15.82
CA ASN A 72 10.37 15.90 15.93
C ASN A 72 10.86 16.60 14.65
N VAL A 73 10.20 16.35 13.52
CA VAL A 73 10.50 17.10 12.28
C VAL A 73 9.56 18.30 12.19
N ASN A 74 10.15 19.50 12.22
CA ASN A 74 9.42 20.78 12.23
C ASN A 74 8.41 20.91 13.40
N GLY A 75 8.74 20.34 14.56
CA GLY A 75 7.89 20.37 15.75
C GLY A 75 6.73 19.35 15.75
N SER A 76 6.72 18.44 14.80
CA SER A 76 5.70 17.38 14.68
C SER A 76 6.29 15.99 14.81
N ASP A 77 5.55 15.10 15.48
CA ASP A 77 5.85 13.68 15.59
C ASP A 77 5.20 12.91 14.42
N TRP A 78 6.03 12.35 13.56
CA TRP A 78 5.61 11.56 12.40
C TRP A 78 5.60 10.06 12.69
N THR A 79 6.01 9.65 13.89
CA THR A 79 5.99 8.24 14.30
C THR A 79 4.63 7.86 14.86
N THR A 80 4.47 6.60 15.22
CA THR A 80 3.27 6.06 15.86
C THR A 80 3.60 5.55 17.27
N PRO A 81 2.60 5.37 18.15
CA PRO A 81 2.81 4.92 19.51
C PRO A 81 3.66 3.65 19.64
N ILE A 82 4.34 3.51 20.75
CA ILE A 82 5.06 2.26 21.09
C ILE A 82 4.05 1.16 21.37
N LYS A 83 4.26 0.01 20.71
CA LYS A 83 3.47 -1.21 20.89
C LYS A 83 4.24 -2.27 21.66
N ASP A 84 3.57 -3.33 22.10
CA ASP A 84 4.17 -4.47 22.78
C ASP A 84 3.83 -5.77 22.07
N GLN A 85 4.86 -6.42 21.51
CA GLN A 85 4.72 -7.73 20.85
C GLN A 85 4.57 -8.90 21.84
N GLU A 86 4.68 -8.62 23.16
CA GLU A 86 4.75 -9.64 24.20
C GLU A 86 5.87 -10.66 23.92
N GLN A 87 7.12 -10.19 23.85
CA GLN A 87 8.31 -10.94 23.43
C GLN A 87 8.44 -12.34 24.04
N ASP A 88 8.02 -12.50 25.29
CA ASP A 88 8.07 -13.80 25.99
C ASP A 88 7.03 -14.79 25.46
N LYS A 89 6.02 -14.31 24.72
CA LYS A 89 4.97 -15.14 24.13
C LYS A 89 5.13 -15.33 22.63
N CYS A 90 5.55 -14.26 21.90
CA CYS A 90 5.56 -14.27 20.46
C CYS A 90 6.73 -13.47 19.86
N GLY A 91 7.55 -14.12 19.05
CA GLY A 91 8.64 -13.52 18.29
C GLY A 91 8.17 -12.81 17.02
N SER A 92 7.18 -11.93 17.12
CA SER A 92 6.55 -11.22 15.98
C SER A 92 7.20 -9.89 15.62
N CYS A 93 8.41 -9.60 16.09
CA CYS A 93 9.15 -8.37 15.79
C CYS A 93 9.24 -8.03 14.30
N TRP A 94 9.25 -9.04 13.45
CA TRP A 94 9.24 -8.88 11.99
C TRP A 94 7.98 -8.15 11.48
N ALA A 95 6.83 -8.36 12.11
CA ALA A 95 5.59 -7.65 11.81
C ALA A 95 5.63 -6.23 12.39
N PHE A 96 5.97 -6.09 13.69
CA PHE A 96 6.02 -4.79 14.38
C PHE A 96 7.00 -3.81 13.75
N GLY A 97 8.22 -4.25 13.44
CA GLY A 97 9.23 -3.38 12.83
C GLY A 97 8.87 -2.97 11.40
N ALA A 98 8.26 -3.88 10.61
CA ALA A 98 7.81 -3.57 9.27
C ALA A 98 6.60 -2.62 9.28
N LEU A 99 5.58 -2.90 10.10
CA LEU A 99 4.38 -2.06 10.18
C LEU A 99 4.65 -0.73 10.87
N GLY A 100 5.49 -0.66 11.90
CA GLY A 100 5.86 0.59 12.56
C GLY A 100 6.56 1.59 11.64
N ALA A 101 7.35 1.09 10.67
CA ALA A 101 7.89 1.91 9.59
C ALA A 101 6.80 2.35 8.61
N LEU A 102 5.92 1.43 8.17
CA LEU A 102 4.84 1.74 7.24
C LEU A 102 3.85 2.76 7.80
N GLU A 103 3.43 2.61 9.05
CA GLU A 103 2.54 3.55 9.74
C GLU A 103 3.10 4.98 9.73
N SER A 104 4.38 5.13 10.06
CA SER A 104 5.06 6.43 10.04
C SER A 104 5.15 6.99 8.61
N ASN A 105 5.45 6.14 7.64
CA ASN A 105 5.52 6.54 6.24
C ASN A 105 4.16 6.98 5.71
N ILE A 106 3.07 6.35 6.08
CA ILE A 106 1.71 6.77 5.71
C ILE A 106 1.43 8.19 6.22
N LYS A 107 1.79 8.52 7.47
CA LYS A 107 1.65 9.89 8.00
C LYS A 107 2.45 10.90 7.17
N ILE A 108 3.69 10.55 6.80
CA ILE A 108 4.58 11.40 6.00
C ILE A 108 4.00 11.61 4.59
N TRP A 109 3.56 10.57 3.93
CA TRP A 109 3.00 10.64 2.57
C TRP A 109 1.68 11.40 2.51
N LYS A 110 0.83 11.22 3.52
CA LYS A 110 -0.41 12.01 3.64
C LYS A 110 -0.15 13.43 4.18
N ASN A 111 1.11 13.77 4.45
CA ASN A 111 1.51 15.05 5.05
C ASN A 111 0.64 15.42 6.27
N ASN A 112 0.36 14.43 7.11
CA ASN A 112 -0.53 14.57 8.26
C ASN A 112 0.06 13.88 9.51
N PRO A 113 0.81 14.62 10.37
CA PRO A 113 1.45 14.04 11.54
C PRO A 113 0.45 13.61 12.65
N ILE A 114 -0.78 14.11 12.62
CA ILE A 114 -1.83 13.74 13.58
C ILE A 114 -2.73 12.60 13.08
N LEU A 115 -2.45 12.05 11.90
CA LEU A 115 -3.19 10.91 11.37
C LEU A 115 -3.04 9.72 12.31
N ASP A 116 -4.16 9.15 12.73
CA ASP A 116 -4.19 7.93 13.53
C ASP A 116 -4.05 6.72 12.59
N VAL A 117 -2.87 6.12 12.60
CA VAL A 117 -2.55 4.94 11.79
C VAL A 117 -2.07 3.85 12.72
N ASP A 118 -2.84 2.80 12.83
CA ASP A 118 -2.59 1.63 13.67
C ASP A 118 -2.88 0.36 12.85
N LEU A 119 -1.81 -0.30 12.36
CA LEU A 119 -1.90 -1.47 11.48
C LEU A 119 -1.80 -2.75 12.29
N SER A 120 -2.49 -3.79 11.82
CA SER A 120 -2.64 -5.06 12.53
C SER A 120 -1.43 -5.99 12.33
N GLU A 121 -0.65 -6.18 13.39
CA GLU A 121 0.36 -7.23 13.45
C GLU A 121 -0.27 -8.62 13.53
N GLN A 122 -1.50 -8.74 14.08
CA GLN A 122 -2.23 -10.02 14.08
C GLN A 122 -2.58 -10.47 12.66
N TYR A 123 -2.95 -9.53 11.79
CA TYR A 123 -3.20 -9.85 10.38
C TYR A 123 -1.95 -10.42 9.71
N MET A 124 -0.80 -9.80 9.94
CA MET A 124 0.47 -10.33 9.47
C MET A 124 0.72 -11.73 10.02
N LEU A 125 0.54 -11.92 11.33
CA LEU A 125 0.82 -13.15 12.05
C LEU A 125 -0.11 -14.31 11.62
N SER A 126 -1.41 -14.04 11.45
CA SER A 126 -2.42 -15.04 11.13
C SER A 126 -2.59 -15.34 9.65
N CYS A 127 -2.27 -14.37 8.76
CA CYS A 127 -2.57 -14.47 7.33
C CYS A 127 -1.33 -14.71 6.46
N SER A 128 -0.13 -14.41 6.97
CA SER A 128 1.13 -14.65 6.25
C SER A 128 1.76 -15.98 6.64
N PRO A 129 2.83 -16.44 5.95
CA PRO A 129 3.60 -17.61 6.37
C PRO A 129 4.49 -17.39 7.61
N GLY A 130 4.57 -16.16 8.15
CA GLY A 130 5.30 -15.84 9.39
C GLY A 130 4.61 -16.41 10.62
N SER A 131 5.32 -16.49 11.73
CA SER A 131 4.81 -17.07 12.98
C SER A 131 5.43 -16.43 14.22
N CYS A 132 4.98 -16.85 15.40
CA CYS A 132 5.62 -16.48 16.67
C CYS A 132 7.06 -17.01 16.82
N ASN A 133 7.51 -17.91 15.95
CA ASN A 133 8.90 -18.35 15.88
C ASN A 133 9.78 -17.42 15.02
N GLY A 134 9.22 -16.32 14.50
CA GLY A 134 9.92 -15.35 13.68
C GLY A 134 9.63 -15.51 12.18
N TRP A 135 10.06 -14.53 11.40
CA TRP A 135 10.07 -14.55 9.95
C TRP A 135 11.13 -13.57 9.40
N TYR A 136 11.40 -13.66 8.09
CA TYR A 136 12.42 -12.86 7.42
C TYR A 136 11.84 -11.52 6.99
N ILE A 137 12.53 -10.41 7.25
CA ILE A 137 12.08 -9.05 6.96
C ILE A 137 11.85 -8.82 5.46
N ASP A 138 12.71 -9.34 4.59
CA ASP A 138 12.55 -9.25 3.13
C ASP A 138 11.25 -9.91 2.65
N ARG A 139 10.91 -11.07 3.20
CA ARG A 139 9.66 -11.78 2.91
C ARG A 139 8.44 -11.06 3.48
N THR A 140 8.58 -10.48 4.66
CA THR A 140 7.55 -9.64 5.30
C THR A 140 7.20 -8.46 4.40
N ILE A 141 8.19 -7.73 3.94
CA ILE A 141 8.00 -6.55 3.07
C ILE A 141 7.41 -6.96 1.72
N LYS A 142 7.91 -8.05 1.11
CA LYS A 142 7.34 -8.61 -0.12
C LYS A 142 5.88 -9.02 0.07
N TRP A 143 5.54 -9.58 1.23
CA TRP A 143 4.17 -9.95 1.55
C TRP A 143 3.26 -8.73 1.71
N ILE A 144 3.73 -7.66 2.39
CA ILE A 144 3.01 -6.38 2.50
C ILE A 144 2.76 -5.78 1.12
N LYS A 145 3.75 -5.80 0.22
CA LYS A 145 3.58 -5.32 -1.16
C LYS A 145 2.48 -6.07 -1.91
N THR A 146 2.35 -7.37 -1.68
CA THR A 146 1.41 -8.23 -2.45
C THR A 146 0.03 -8.30 -1.81
N ASN A 147 -0.05 -8.30 -0.47
CA ASN A 147 -1.26 -8.59 0.28
C ASN A 147 -1.71 -7.43 1.18
N GLY A 148 -0.87 -6.42 1.37
CA GLY A 148 -1.13 -5.31 2.27
C GLY A 148 -1.14 -5.68 3.75
N SER A 149 -1.59 -4.75 4.57
CA SER A 149 -2.02 -4.92 5.95
C SER A 149 -3.37 -4.23 6.15
N ILE A 150 -4.00 -4.45 7.28
CA ILE A 150 -5.29 -3.87 7.65
C ILE A 150 -5.15 -3.14 8.99
N PHE A 151 -6.15 -2.36 9.37
CA PHE A 151 -6.11 -1.67 10.67
C PHE A 151 -6.23 -2.66 11.84
N GLU A 152 -5.56 -2.32 12.95
CA GLU A 152 -5.59 -3.03 14.24
C GLU A 152 -7.03 -3.22 14.77
N SER A 153 -7.89 -2.21 14.57
CA SER A 153 -9.32 -2.28 14.93
C SER A 153 -10.10 -3.38 14.21
N CYS A 154 -9.59 -3.88 13.07
CA CYS A 154 -10.19 -4.96 12.30
C CYS A 154 -9.68 -6.33 12.71
N PHE A 155 -8.46 -6.42 13.22
CA PHE A 155 -7.88 -7.68 13.68
C PHE A 155 -6.86 -7.41 14.78
N THR A 156 -7.34 -7.34 16.01
CA THR A 156 -6.57 -6.97 17.20
C THR A 156 -5.47 -7.98 17.52
N TYR A 157 -4.30 -7.48 17.92
CA TYR A 157 -3.15 -8.30 18.26
C TYR A 157 -3.34 -9.10 19.56
N GLU A 158 -3.10 -10.40 19.53
CA GLU A 158 -3.26 -11.32 20.65
C GLU A 158 -2.00 -12.17 20.95
N ALA A 159 -0.88 -11.88 20.28
CA ALA A 159 0.38 -12.64 20.41
C ALA A 159 0.20 -14.16 20.19
N ASN A 160 -0.64 -14.56 19.23
CA ASN A 160 -1.04 -15.93 18.98
C ASN A 160 -1.17 -16.24 17.49
N ASP A 161 -0.25 -17.02 16.94
CA ASP A 161 -0.24 -17.44 15.52
C ASP A 161 -1.21 -18.60 15.19
N SER A 162 -1.93 -19.13 16.18
CA SER A 162 -2.97 -20.14 15.97
C SER A 162 -4.33 -19.55 15.63
N ILE A 163 -4.50 -18.24 15.69
CA ILE A 163 -5.74 -17.57 15.32
C ILE A 163 -5.90 -17.62 13.79
N SER A 164 -7.08 -18.08 13.35
CA SER A 164 -7.38 -18.18 11.92
C SER A 164 -7.38 -16.80 11.24
N CYS A 165 -6.81 -16.70 10.05
CA CYS A 165 -6.93 -15.51 9.20
C CYS A 165 -8.39 -15.12 8.90
N ASP A 166 -9.34 -16.02 9.03
CA ASP A 166 -10.78 -15.74 8.82
C ASP A 166 -11.43 -15.01 10.01
N ALA A 167 -10.71 -14.83 11.13
CA ALA A 167 -11.22 -14.13 12.31
C ALA A 167 -11.20 -12.58 12.17
N LYS A 168 -10.59 -12.05 11.11
CA LYS A 168 -10.61 -10.61 10.82
C LYS A 168 -12.02 -10.08 10.55
N CYS A 169 -12.23 -8.78 10.71
CA CYS A 169 -13.53 -8.15 10.49
C CYS A 169 -14.10 -8.41 9.08
N PRO A 170 -15.44 -8.40 8.89
CA PRO A 170 -16.06 -8.67 7.58
C PRO A 170 -15.61 -7.72 6.47
N ASP A 171 -15.40 -6.45 6.83
CA ASP A 171 -15.08 -5.37 5.88
C ASP A 171 -13.58 -5.10 5.74
N TRP A 172 -12.73 -6.07 6.11
CA TRP A 172 -11.27 -5.94 6.14
C TRP A 172 -10.66 -5.44 4.82
N ARG A 173 -11.30 -5.76 3.66
CA ARG A 173 -10.82 -5.33 2.36
C ARG A 173 -10.84 -3.80 2.19
N ASN A 174 -11.79 -3.11 2.84
CA ASN A 174 -11.90 -1.66 2.79
C ASN A 174 -10.83 -0.94 3.62
N THR A 175 -9.99 -1.70 4.32
CA THR A 175 -8.93 -1.19 5.19
C THR A 175 -7.54 -1.65 4.75
N LEU A 176 -7.42 -2.26 3.56
CA LEU A 176 -6.16 -2.76 3.04
C LEU A 176 -5.24 -1.61 2.63
N ILE A 177 -4.05 -1.61 3.21
CA ILE A 177 -2.96 -0.69 2.89
C ILE A 177 -1.73 -1.52 2.55
N GLY A 178 -1.14 -1.27 1.39
CA GLY A 178 0.11 -1.86 0.93
C GLY A 178 1.19 -0.82 0.67
N ILE A 179 2.15 -1.20 -0.15
CA ILE A 179 3.25 -0.35 -0.63
C ILE A 179 3.41 -0.54 -2.14
N ASP A 180 3.77 0.51 -2.87
CA ASP A 180 4.08 0.44 -4.30
C ASP A 180 5.32 -0.39 -4.56
N GLY A 181 6.32 -0.22 -3.71
CA GLY A 181 7.59 -0.90 -3.81
C GLY A 181 8.43 -0.79 -2.56
N TYR A 182 9.60 -1.39 -2.61
CA TYR A 182 10.61 -1.30 -1.56
C TYR A 182 12.00 -1.45 -2.16
N LEU A 183 12.99 -0.90 -1.46
CA LEU A 183 14.40 -1.03 -1.82
C LEU A 183 15.17 -1.60 -0.63
N LYS A 184 16.13 -2.47 -0.89
CA LYS A 184 17.14 -2.82 0.10
C LYS A 184 18.22 -1.74 0.07
N ILE A 185 18.53 -1.18 1.23
CA ILE A 185 19.51 -0.12 1.36
C ILE A 185 20.91 -0.74 1.51
N SER A 186 21.90 -0.09 0.93
CA SER A 186 23.33 -0.42 1.16
C SER A 186 23.67 -0.30 2.64
N THR A 187 24.67 -1.06 3.10
CA THR A 187 25.16 -1.03 4.48
C THR A 187 25.98 0.25 4.82
N ASN A 188 26.10 1.17 3.89
CA ASN A 188 26.78 2.44 4.10
C ASN A 188 25.92 3.38 4.94
N ILE A 189 26.43 3.84 6.06
CA ILE A 189 25.73 4.70 7.02
C ILE A 189 25.15 5.94 6.33
N THR A 190 25.93 6.64 5.51
CA THR A 190 25.47 7.86 4.81
C THR A 190 24.35 7.59 3.82
N VAL A 191 24.33 6.41 3.20
CA VAL A 191 23.23 5.98 2.33
C VAL A 191 21.96 5.70 3.16
N ILE A 192 22.10 5.07 4.34
CA ILE A 192 20.98 4.82 5.25
C ILE A 192 20.42 6.15 5.80
N GLU A 193 21.29 7.10 6.21
CA GLU A 193 20.89 8.45 6.63
C GLU A 193 20.09 9.18 5.51
N SER A 194 20.58 9.09 4.28
CA SER A 194 19.91 9.68 3.10
C SER A 194 18.55 9.03 2.86
N ALA A 195 18.48 7.70 2.91
CA ALA A 195 17.24 6.94 2.72
C ALA A 195 16.22 7.26 3.83
N LEU A 196 16.67 7.39 5.08
CA LEU A 196 15.82 7.74 6.22
C LEU A 196 15.14 9.11 6.04
N ILE A 197 15.88 10.10 5.52
CA ILE A 197 15.32 11.45 5.24
C ILE A 197 14.38 11.40 4.03
N GLN A 198 14.76 10.69 2.98
CA GLN A 198 14.03 10.69 1.71
C GLN A 198 12.75 9.86 1.77
N TYR A 199 12.78 8.69 2.41
CA TYR A 199 11.71 7.71 2.38
C TYR A 199 10.94 7.59 3.70
N GLY A 200 11.42 8.21 4.80
CA GLY A 200 10.85 8.07 6.13
C GLY A 200 11.48 6.95 6.97
N PRO A 201 10.89 6.57 8.10
CA PRO A 201 11.36 5.48 8.97
C PRO A 201 11.58 4.17 8.23
N LEU A 202 12.65 3.45 8.63
CA LEU A 202 13.20 2.29 7.93
C LEU A 202 13.12 1.03 8.79
N PRO A 203 12.51 -0.09 8.34
CA PRO A 203 12.63 -1.36 9.04
C PRO A 203 14.05 -1.91 8.89
N ALA A 204 14.64 -2.37 10.00
CA ALA A 204 16.00 -2.88 10.07
C ALA A 204 16.10 -4.11 10.96
N THR A 205 17.03 -5.03 10.61
CA THR A 205 17.35 -6.16 11.47
C THR A 205 18.55 -5.86 12.34
N MET A 206 18.59 -6.42 13.57
CA MET A 206 19.75 -6.38 14.43
C MET A 206 19.93 -7.70 15.18
N ASP A 207 21.14 -7.93 15.68
CA ASP A 207 21.43 -9.00 16.62
C ASP A 207 21.20 -8.51 18.05
N VAL A 208 20.47 -9.30 18.85
CA VAL A 208 20.25 -9.01 20.26
C VAL A 208 21.18 -9.89 21.12
N TYR A 209 21.85 -9.25 22.03
CA TYR A 209 22.76 -9.88 23.00
C TYR A 209 22.22 -9.76 24.42
N SER A 210 22.72 -10.60 25.35
CA SER A 210 22.23 -10.68 26.71
C SER A 210 22.56 -9.45 27.58
N ASP A 211 23.42 -8.55 27.13
CA ASP A 211 23.66 -7.23 27.75
C ASP A 211 22.65 -6.16 27.27
N PHE A 212 21.90 -6.43 26.19
CA PHE A 212 20.80 -5.57 25.72
C PHE A 212 19.44 -6.04 26.24
N TYR A 213 19.11 -7.30 26.08
CA TYR A 213 17.82 -7.87 26.50
C TYR A 213 17.99 -8.71 27.78
N PRO A 214 17.10 -8.57 28.79
CA PRO A 214 15.98 -7.64 28.85
C PRO A 214 16.29 -6.28 29.51
N ASN A 215 17.52 -6.05 29.98
CA ASN A 215 17.84 -5.08 31.02
C ASN A 215 18.35 -3.71 30.53
N PHE A 216 18.37 -3.44 29.23
CA PHE A 216 18.78 -2.12 28.74
C PHE A 216 17.80 -1.04 29.22
N THR A 217 18.35 0.05 29.81
CA THR A 217 17.56 1.12 30.43
C THR A 217 17.76 2.49 29.78
N GLY A 218 18.74 2.62 28.86
CA GLY A 218 18.99 3.88 28.14
C GLY A 218 20.47 4.18 27.93
N GLY A 219 20.72 5.27 27.20
CA GLY A 219 22.04 5.66 26.70
C GLY A 219 22.26 5.15 25.26
N VAL A 220 23.41 5.47 24.67
CA VAL A 220 23.81 4.88 23.40
C VAL A 220 24.34 3.47 23.68
N TYR A 221 23.66 2.48 23.09
CA TYR A 221 24.03 1.08 23.31
C TYR A 221 25.26 0.68 22.49
N HIS A 222 26.18 0.01 23.16
CA HIS A 222 27.32 -0.70 22.61
C HIS A 222 27.31 -2.13 23.13
N HIS A 223 27.48 -3.10 22.27
CA HIS A 223 27.67 -4.46 22.68
C HIS A 223 29.05 -4.60 23.28
N THR A 224 29.14 -4.85 24.59
CA THR A 224 30.42 -4.96 25.33
C THR A 224 30.67 -6.32 25.90
N ASN A 225 29.61 -7.00 26.36
CA ASN A 225 29.76 -8.30 27.03
C ASN A 225 28.38 -9.00 27.05
N GLY A 226 28.26 -10.10 26.38
CA GLY A 226 27.03 -10.88 26.35
C GLY A 226 27.06 -11.94 25.25
N THR A 227 26.18 -12.91 25.37
CA THR A 227 26.01 -13.92 24.34
C THR A 227 24.87 -13.51 23.41
N PHE A 228 24.96 -13.88 22.13
CA PHE A 228 23.86 -13.75 21.20
C PHE A 228 22.60 -14.46 21.73
N VAL A 229 21.46 -13.80 21.70
CA VAL A 229 20.16 -14.33 22.14
C VAL A 229 19.28 -14.66 20.95
N PHE A 230 18.96 -13.64 20.12
CA PHE A 230 18.13 -13.81 18.91
C PHE A 230 18.34 -12.65 17.91
N GLY A 231 17.89 -12.86 16.68
CA GLY A 231 17.73 -11.79 15.70
C GLY A 231 16.43 -11.01 15.92
N HIS A 232 16.45 -9.70 15.72
CA HIS A 232 15.33 -8.82 15.99
C HIS A 232 15.09 -7.85 14.84
N VAL A 233 13.86 -7.36 14.70
CA VAL A 233 13.49 -6.31 13.73
C VAL A 233 13.00 -5.09 14.49
N VAL A 234 13.57 -3.94 14.15
CA VAL A 234 13.25 -2.64 14.73
C VAL A 234 12.96 -1.63 13.62
N THR A 235 12.51 -0.43 13.99
CA THR A 235 12.35 0.68 13.04
C THR A 235 13.34 1.78 13.36
N ILE A 236 14.27 2.07 12.43
CA ILE A 236 15.14 3.25 12.52
C ILE A 236 14.30 4.49 12.20
N VAL A 237 14.23 5.43 13.14
CA VAL A 237 13.45 6.68 13.01
C VAL A 237 14.30 7.94 13.00
N GLY A 238 15.59 7.83 13.34
CA GLY A 238 16.50 8.97 13.39
C GLY A 238 17.95 8.56 13.51
N TYR A 239 18.81 9.56 13.47
CA TYR A 239 20.24 9.47 13.74
C TYR A 239 20.77 10.77 14.33
N ASP A 240 21.93 10.71 14.96
CA ASP A 240 22.66 11.87 15.45
C ASP A 240 24.16 11.64 15.34
N THR A 241 24.87 12.60 14.71
CA THR A 241 26.31 12.62 14.53
C THR A 241 26.95 13.88 15.14
N THR A 242 26.21 14.60 15.98
CA THR A 242 26.70 15.84 16.62
C THR A 242 27.67 15.58 17.77
N GLY A 243 27.68 14.37 18.33
CA GLY A 243 28.57 13.95 19.41
C GLY A 243 29.92 13.42 18.93
N GLU A 244 30.66 12.77 19.83
CA GLU A 244 31.93 12.11 19.52
C GLU A 244 31.73 10.84 18.67
N GLU A 245 30.55 10.23 18.77
CA GLU A 245 30.14 9.05 18.01
C GLU A 245 28.75 9.26 17.42
N GLY A 246 28.50 8.67 16.24
CA GLY A 246 27.18 8.65 15.64
C GLY A 246 26.35 7.44 16.12
N TYR A 247 25.02 7.63 16.16
CA TYR A 247 24.10 6.58 16.57
C TYR A 247 22.75 6.66 15.83
N TRP A 248 22.08 5.52 15.77
CA TRP A 248 20.71 5.41 15.31
C TRP A 248 19.74 5.59 16.48
N ILE A 249 18.58 6.19 16.19
CA ILE A 249 17.41 6.26 17.08
C ILE A 249 16.39 5.24 16.54
N CYS A 250 16.00 4.29 17.40
CA CYS A 250 15.17 3.17 16.99
C CYS A 250 13.89 3.06 17.82
N LYS A 251 12.79 2.74 17.14
CA LYS A 251 11.53 2.31 17.73
C LYS A 251 11.58 0.81 17.99
N ASN A 252 11.32 0.39 19.22
CA ASN A 252 11.23 -1.01 19.60
C ASN A 252 9.77 -1.45 19.77
N SER A 253 9.54 -2.73 20.01
CA SER A 253 8.25 -3.38 20.17
C SER A 253 8.12 -4.20 21.46
N TRP A 254 8.78 -3.75 22.54
CA TRP A 254 8.75 -4.41 23.86
C TRP A 254 8.03 -3.59 24.94
N GLY A 255 7.06 -2.76 24.50
CA GLY A 255 6.30 -1.88 25.36
C GLY A 255 7.08 -0.64 25.84
N SER A 256 6.34 0.35 26.35
CA SER A 256 6.89 1.65 26.79
C SER A 256 7.67 1.57 28.11
N ASN A 257 7.61 0.45 28.82
CA ASN A 257 8.37 0.28 30.07
C ASN A 257 9.81 -0.18 29.84
N TRP A 258 10.19 -0.52 28.62
CA TRP A 258 11.51 -0.97 28.24
C TRP A 258 12.34 0.18 27.64
N GLY A 259 13.66 0.19 27.89
CA GLY A 259 14.59 1.13 27.30
C GLY A 259 14.28 2.60 27.64
N GLU A 260 14.31 3.45 26.63
CA GLU A 260 13.98 4.89 26.70
C GLU A 260 12.49 5.08 26.31
N GLU A 261 11.56 4.66 27.18
CA GLU A 261 10.11 4.67 26.92
C GLU A 261 9.70 3.89 25.66
N GLY A 262 10.33 2.73 25.41
CA GLY A 262 10.12 1.88 24.24
C GLY A 262 11.03 2.19 23.06
N TRP A 263 11.86 3.22 23.16
CA TRP A 263 12.89 3.60 22.21
C TRP A 263 14.26 3.17 22.69
N PHE A 264 15.24 3.20 21.81
CA PHE A 264 16.64 3.05 22.16
C PHE A 264 17.55 3.74 21.15
N ARG A 265 18.78 4.01 21.57
CA ARG A 265 19.85 4.50 20.74
C ARG A 265 20.95 3.45 20.65
N ILE A 266 21.47 3.23 19.46
CA ILE A 266 22.53 2.25 19.21
C ILE A 266 23.62 2.87 18.34
N ALA A 267 24.89 2.72 18.74
CA ALA A 267 26.01 3.26 17.98
C ALA A 267 26.09 2.65 16.58
N PHE A 268 26.58 3.43 15.63
CA PHE A 268 26.81 2.96 14.27
C PHE A 268 27.75 1.76 14.24
N GLY A 269 27.44 0.78 13.39
CA GLY A 269 28.22 -0.45 13.25
C GLY A 269 27.92 -1.53 14.28
N GLU A 270 27.13 -1.25 15.30
CA GLU A 270 26.82 -2.19 16.36
C GLU A 270 25.74 -3.20 15.96
N CYS A 271 25.86 -4.43 16.48
CA CYS A 271 24.83 -5.48 16.35
C CYS A 271 24.32 -5.73 14.93
N ARG A 272 25.12 -5.44 13.91
CA ARG A 272 24.77 -5.59 12.48
C ARG A 272 23.49 -4.85 12.06
N ILE A 273 23.13 -3.76 12.75
CA ILE A 273 21.86 -3.05 12.49
C ILE A 273 21.77 -2.51 11.05
N GLU A 274 22.90 -2.19 10.41
CA GLU A 274 22.96 -1.73 9.03
C GLU A 274 22.89 -2.85 7.98
N SER A 275 22.91 -4.13 8.39
CA SER A 275 23.08 -5.26 7.46
C SER A 275 21.86 -5.53 6.59
N ASN A 276 20.66 -5.32 7.11
CA ASN A 276 19.40 -5.47 6.37
C ASN A 276 18.45 -4.35 6.72
N VAL A 277 18.58 -3.24 6.01
CA VAL A 277 17.74 -2.06 6.10
C VAL A 277 16.94 -1.93 4.81
N TYR A 278 15.68 -1.58 4.92
CA TYR A 278 14.79 -1.40 3.78
C TYR A 278 14.07 -0.05 3.86
N CYS A 279 13.62 0.46 2.72
CA CYS A 279 12.68 1.58 2.65
C CYS A 279 11.46 1.21 1.80
N TYR A 280 10.38 1.93 1.99
CA TYR A 280 9.16 1.84 1.19
C TYR A 280 9.12 2.99 0.19
N THR A 281 8.62 2.74 -1.03
CA THR A 281 8.62 3.76 -2.10
C THR A 281 7.28 4.45 -2.30
N GLY A 282 6.27 4.11 -1.56
CA GLY A 282 4.95 4.75 -1.55
C GLY A 282 3.95 3.90 -0.76
N PRO A 283 2.91 4.50 -0.16
CA PRO A 283 1.76 3.72 0.25
C PRO A 283 0.94 3.40 -0.97
N ASN A 284 0.40 2.21 -1.01
CA ASN A 284 -0.60 1.85 -1.98
C ASN A 284 -1.78 1.21 -1.24
N TYR A 285 -2.94 1.85 -1.34
CA TYR A 285 -4.16 1.23 -0.86
C TYR A 285 -4.56 0.18 -1.88
N ILE A 286 -4.58 -1.08 -1.47
CA ILE A 286 -4.94 -2.19 -2.36
C ILE A 286 -6.38 -2.00 -2.82
N LEU A 287 -6.56 -1.97 -4.14
CA LEU A 287 -7.87 -1.75 -4.76
C LEU A 287 -8.87 -2.82 -4.35
N VAL A 288 -9.96 -2.39 -3.77
CA VAL A 288 -11.11 -3.27 -3.50
C VAL A 288 -11.79 -3.60 -4.83
N LYS A 289 -12.18 -4.88 -5.01
CA LYS A 289 -12.95 -5.26 -6.20
C LYS A 289 -14.20 -4.39 -6.31
N PRO A 290 -14.54 -3.91 -7.52
CA PRO A 290 -15.74 -3.10 -7.72
C PRO A 290 -17.01 -3.89 -7.42
N ASP A 291 -18.08 -3.18 -7.12
CA ASP A 291 -19.41 -3.77 -7.04
C ASP A 291 -19.80 -4.46 -8.35
N LYS A 292 -20.73 -5.42 -8.24
CA LYS A 292 -21.32 -6.07 -9.39
C LYS A 292 -21.85 -5.05 -10.37
N PRO A 293 -21.50 -5.12 -11.69
CA PRO A 293 -21.97 -4.16 -12.66
C PRO A 293 -23.49 -4.13 -12.78
N THR A 294 -24.05 -2.99 -13.14
CA THR A 294 -25.49 -2.79 -13.36
C THR A 294 -25.81 -2.76 -14.86
N GLY A 295 -26.95 -3.34 -15.23
CA GLY A 295 -27.41 -3.38 -16.62
C GLY A 295 -28.49 -4.43 -16.86
N PRO A 296 -28.95 -4.61 -18.13
CA PRO A 296 -29.97 -5.57 -18.46
C PRO A 296 -29.58 -7.02 -18.19
N ALA A 297 -30.48 -7.78 -17.56
CA ALA A 297 -30.31 -9.22 -17.30
C ALA A 297 -30.90 -10.12 -18.43
N LYS A 298 -31.55 -9.53 -19.45
CA LYS A 298 -32.09 -10.22 -20.62
C LYS A 298 -31.85 -9.37 -21.86
N GLY A 299 -31.59 -10.01 -22.99
CA GLY A 299 -31.30 -9.32 -24.22
C GLY A 299 -31.53 -10.16 -25.46
N HIS A 300 -31.18 -9.59 -26.62
CA HIS A 300 -31.26 -10.23 -27.93
C HIS A 300 -29.90 -10.14 -28.64
N ILE A 301 -29.60 -11.11 -29.52
CA ILE A 301 -28.40 -11.07 -30.35
C ILE A 301 -28.38 -9.82 -31.22
N LYS A 302 -27.19 -9.30 -31.50
CA LYS A 302 -26.95 -8.13 -32.37
C LYS A 302 -27.62 -6.85 -31.88
N GLN A 303 -28.08 -6.79 -30.66
CA GLN A 303 -28.51 -5.58 -29.97
C GLN A 303 -27.44 -5.14 -28.98
N THR A 304 -27.19 -3.83 -28.99
CA THR A 304 -26.23 -3.20 -28.07
C THR A 304 -26.92 -2.92 -26.73
N TYR A 305 -26.20 -3.23 -25.63
CA TYR A 305 -26.63 -2.98 -24.26
C TYR A 305 -25.55 -2.19 -23.54
N THR A 306 -25.99 -1.28 -22.67
CA THR A 306 -25.10 -0.48 -21.82
C THR A 306 -25.05 -1.07 -20.42
N TYR A 307 -23.85 -1.19 -19.89
CA TYR A 307 -23.56 -1.60 -18.51
C TYR A 307 -22.79 -0.51 -17.82
N THR A 308 -23.02 -0.36 -16.52
CA THR A 308 -22.35 0.64 -15.69
C THR A 308 -21.63 -0.03 -14.52
N ALA A 309 -20.55 0.59 -14.10
CA ALA A 309 -19.79 0.22 -12.91
C ALA A 309 -19.31 1.48 -12.17
N THR A 310 -19.05 1.34 -10.88
CA THR A 310 -18.41 2.35 -10.05
C THR A 310 -17.52 1.66 -9.03
N ALA A 311 -16.48 2.35 -8.60
CA ALA A 311 -15.60 1.95 -7.52
C ALA A 311 -14.95 3.19 -6.92
N ASP A 312 -14.61 3.10 -5.64
CA ASP A 312 -13.83 4.10 -4.95
C ASP A 312 -12.40 3.60 -4.79
N ASP A 313 -11.45 4.51 -4.94
CA ASP A 313 -10.06 4.31 -4.61
C ASP A 313 -9.78 4.93 -3.24
N PRO A 314 -9.19 4.20 -2.26
CA PRO A 314 -9.01 4.72 -0.90
C PRO A 314 -8.06 5.92 -0.79
N ASP A 315 -7.11 6.08 -1.72
CA ASP A 315 -6.20 7.24 -1.79
C ASP A 315 -6.62 8.26 -2.87
N ASN A 316 -7.81 8.01 -3.48
CA ASN A 316 -8.46 8.89 -4.44
C ASN A 316 -7.70 9.03 -5.77
N ASP A 317 -6.96 7.97 -6.16
CA ASP A 317 -6.31 7.89 -7.45
C ASP A 317 -7.33 7.74 -8.60
N SER A 318 -6.90 8.08 -9.80
CA SER A 318 -7.71 7.89 -11.00
C SER A 318 -7.82 6.39 -11.32
N LEU A 319 -9.03 5.95 -11.67
CA LEU A 319 -9.34 4.54 -11.96
C LEU A 319 -9.72 4.35 -13.41
N LYS A 320 -9.32 3.23 -14.01
CA LYS A 320 -9.90 2.71 -15.26
C LYS A 320 -10.52 1.34 -15.03
N TYR A 321 -11.54 1.00 -15.82
CA TYR A 321 -12.36 -0.18 -15.63
C TYR A 321 -12.20 -1.15 -16.79
N CYS A 322 -12.00 -2.43 -16.48
CA CYS A 322 -11.99 -3.52 -17.46
C CYS A 322 -13.29 -4.32 -17.37
N PHE A 323 -14.05 -4.35 -18.44
CA PHE A 323 -15.23 -5.17 -18.56
C PHE A 323 -14.89 -6.50 -19.25
N ASP A 324 -15.16 -7.62 -18.59
CA ASP A 324 -15.14 -8.96 -19.16
C ASP A 324 -16.58 -9.34 -19.57
N TRP A 325 -16.81 -9.47 -20.86
CA TRP A 325 -18.13 -9.75 -21.42
C TRP A 325 -18.47 -11.26 -21.48
N ASP A 326 -17.57 -12.11 -20.98
CA ASP A 326 -17.69 -13.56 -21.02
C ASP A 326 -17.86 -14.12 -22.44
N ASP A 327 -17.32 -13.44 -23.46
CA ASP A 327 -17.33 -13.90 -24.86
C ASP A 327 -15.95 -13.85 -25.53
N GLY A 328 -14.90 -13.64 -24.71
CA GLY A 328 -13.51 -13.56 -25.11
C GLY A 328 -13.01 -12.14 -25.40
N PHE A 329 -13.84 -11.12 -25.20
CA PHE A 329 -13.48 -9.72 -25.31
C PHE A 329 -13.36 -9.08 -23.93
N LEU A 330 -12.34 -8.22 -23.80
CA LEU A 330 -12.10 -7.36 -22.65
C LEU A 330 -12.03 -5.91 -23.15
N ASP A 331 -12.81 -5.03 -22.56
CA ASP A 331 -12.81 -3.61 -22.91
C ASP A 331 -12.42 -2.77 -21.70
N TRP A 332 -11.43 -1.87 -21.89
CA TRP A 332 -11.00 -0.92 -20.90
C TRP A 332 -11.57 0.48 -21.15
N THR A 333 -11.91 1.20 -20.08
CA THR A 333 -12.20 2.64 -20.14
C THR A 333 -10.92 3.45 -20.15
N ASP A 334 -11.01 4.75 -20.42
CA ASP A 334 -10.01 5.72 -20.00
C ASP A 334 -10.03 5.87 -18.48
N PHE A 335 -8.98 6.52 -17.92
CA PHE A 335 -8.94 6.88 -16.51
C PHE A 335 -10.00 7.92 -16.18
N VAL A 336 -10.70 7.73 -15.07
CA VAL A 336 -11.68 8.65 -14.50
C VAL A 336 -11.38 8.85 -13.01
N SER A 337 -11.87 9.93 -12.41
CA SER A 337 -11.71 10.17 -10.98
C SER A 337 -12.37 9.06 -10.14
N SER A 338 -11.79 8.73 -9.00
CA SER A 338 -12.36 7.83 -7.98
C SER A 338 -13.83 8.14 -7.73
N GLY A 339 -14.68 7.13 -7.52
CA GLY A 339 -16.11 7.25 -7.31
C GLY A 339 -16.93 7.55 -8.58
N SER A 340 -16.31 7.77 -9.74
CA SER A 340 -17.03 8.05 -10.98
C SER A 340 -17.77 6.82 -11.51
N VAL A 341 -19.00 7.03 -11.98
CA VAL A 341 -19.75 6.00 -12.70
C VAL A 341 -19.30 5.95 -14.16
N VAL A 342 -18.81 4.79 -14.59
CA VAL A 342 -18.47 4.53 -16.00
C VAL A 342 -19.58 3.76 -16.70
N SER A 343 -19.66 3.92 -18.02
CA SER A 343 -20.61 3.20 -18.88
C SER A 343 -19.89 2.59 -20.07
N MET A 344 -20.19 1.32 -20.36
CA MET A 344 -19.63 0.60 -21.49
C MET A 344 -20.72 -0.13 -22.28
N ASN A 345 -20.58 -0.16 -23.58
CA ASN A 345 -21.55 -0.78 -24.50
C ASN A 345 -21.03 -2.11 -25.04
N HIS A 346 -21.89 -3.13 -25.07
CA HIS A 346 -21.52 -4.41 -25.68
C HIS A 346 -22.65 -5.04 -26.48
N THR A 347 -22.28 -5.90 -27.45
CA THR A 347 -23.20 -6.57 -28.39
C THR A 347 -22.79 -8.04 -28.55
N TRP A 348 -23.63 -8.96 -28.09
CA TRP A 348 -23.40 -10.40 -28.25
C TRP A 348 -23.89 -10.93 -29.58
N ARG A 349 -23.12 -11.83 -30.16
CA ARG A 349 -23.45 -12.50 -31.43
C ARG A 349 -24.08 -13.88 -31.23
N ASN A 350 -23.84 -14.51 -30.12
CA ASN A 350 -24.29 -15.88 -29.82
C ASN A 350 -25.36 -15.89 -28.73
N LYS A 351 -26.25 -16.90 -28.79
CA LYS A 351 -27.39 -17.11 -27.88
C LYS A 351 -26.91 -17.99 -26.71
N ARG A 352 -26.59 -17.39 -25.56
CA ARG A 352 -26.27 -18.07 -24.30
C ARG A 352 -26.52 -17.15 -23.10
N THR A 353 -26.22 -17.64 -21.91
CA THR A 353 -26.06 -16.80 -20.74
C THR A 353 -24.60 -16.35 -20.66
N TYR A 354 -24.38 -15.08 -20.41
CA TYR A 354 -23.07 -14.46 -20.21
C TYR A 354 -22.98 -13.91 -18.79
N ASN A 355 -21.80 -13.98 -18.18
CA ASN A 355 -21.49 -13.51 -16.83
C ASN A 355 -20.51 -12.35 -16.92
N ILE A 356 -21.03 -11.15 -16.93
CA ILE A 356 -20.25 -9.91 -17.05
C ILE A 356 -19.58 -9.63 -15.71
N ARG A 357 -18.27 -9.35 -15.72
CA ARG A 357 -17.49 -8.95 -14.55
C ARG A 357 -16.72 -7.68 -14.87
N VAL A 358 -16.36 -6.96 -13.82
CA VAL A 358 -15.56 -5.75 -13.93
C VAL A 358 -14.39 -5.82 -12.93
N LYS A 359 -13.21 -5.36 -13.33
CA LYS A 359 -12.11 -5.03 -12.43
C LYS A 359 -11.64 -3.61 -12.69
N ILE A 360 -10.92 -3.03 -11.76
CA ILE A 360 -10.34 -1.70 -11.89
C ILE A 360 -8.82 -1.78 -11.88
N GLN A 361 -8.18 -0.74 -12.43
CA GLN A 361 -6.76 -0.49 -12.31
C GLN A 361 -6.56 0.99 -12.01
N ASP A 362 -5.69 1.31 -11.04
CA ASP A 362 -5.30 2.68 -10.72
C ASP A 362 -4.24 3.22 -11.69
N GLU A 363 -3.87 4.50 -11.52
CA GLU A 363 -2.85 5.15 -12.35
C GLU A 363 -1.43 4.64 -12.06
N HIS A 364 -1.22 3.91 -10.96
CA HIS A 364 0.05 3.27 -10.60
C HIS A 364 0.15 1.84 -11.15
N GLY A 365 -0.91 1.34 -11.78
CA GLY A 365 -0.96 0.03 -12.44
C GLY A 365 -1.41 -1.13 -11.55
N LEU A 366 -1.83 -0.87 -10.30
CA LEU A 366 -2.41 -1.89 -9.43
C LEU A 366 -3.79 -2.28 -9.93
N GLU A 367 -4.09 -3.58 -9.93
CA GLU A 367 -5.38 -4.11 -10.35
C GLU A 367 -6.14 -4.73 -9.18
N SER A 368 -7.46 -4.56 -9.16
CA SER A 368 -8.35 -5.24 -8.22
C SER A 368 -8.67 -6.67 -8.67
N ASP A 369 -9.25 -7.47 -7.77
CA ASP A 369 -9.98 -8.68 -8.13
C ASP A 369 -11.21 -8.35 -9.00
N TRP A 370 -11.71 -9.37 -9.72
CA TRP A 370 -12.95 -9.24 -10.49
C TRP A 370 -14.17 -9.12 -9.57
N SER A 371 -15.12 -8.24 -9.94
CA SER A 371 -16.44 -8.12 -9.31
C SER A 371 -17.22 -9.43 -9.31
N ASP A 372 -18.26 -9.51 -8.48
CA ASP A 372 -19.27 -10.54 -8.63
C ASP A 372 -19.95 -10.43 -10.01
N PRO A 373 -20.30 -11.54 -10.66
CA PRO A 373 -20.82 -11.53 -12.02
C PRO A 373 -22.27 -11.06 -12.10
N LEU A 374 -22.58 -10.23 -13.13
CA LEU A 374 -23.93 -9.96 -13.59
C LEU A 374 -24.27 -10.87 -14.75
N SER A 375 -25.27 -11.73 -14.59
CA SER A 375 -25.71 -12.61 -15.68
C SER A 375 -26.69 -11.92 -16.63
N ILE A 376 -26.44 -11.99 -17.94
CA ILE A 376 -27.40 -11.66 -18.98
C ILE A 376 -27.76 -12.91 -19.77
N LYS A 377 -29.07 -13.17 -19.95
CA LYS A 377 -29.59 -14.25 -20.77
C LYS A 377 -29.98 -13.75 -22.15
N ILE A 378 -29.30 -14.28 -23.18
CA ILE A 378 -29.66 -14.09 -24.59
C ILE A 378 -30.38 -15.37 -25.06
N PRO A 379 -31.72 -15.40 -25.04
CA PRO A 379 -32.49 -16.63 -25.29
C PRO A 379 -32.38 -17.10 -26.75
N ARG A 380 -32.49 -18.42 -26.95
CA ARG A 380 -32.77 -18.94 -28.30
C ARG A 380 -34.15 -18.44 -28.69
N THR A 381 -34.27 -17.70 -29.84
CA THR A 381 -35.55 -17.41 -30.40
C THR A 381 -36.26 -18.74 -30.69
N ASN A 382 -37.40 -18.98 -30.08
CA ASN A 382 -38.22 -20.12 -30.43
C ASN A 382 -38.86 -19.82 -31.80
N GLU A 383 -38.14 -20.15 -32.86
CA GLU A 383 -38.69 -20.05 -34.23
C GLU A 383 -40.02 -20.80 -34.36
N ARG A 384 -40.23 -21.87 -33.53
CA ARG A 384 -41.49 -22.56 -33.40
C ARG A 384 -42.66 -21.66 -32.94
N LEU A 385 -42.43 -20.75 -32.01
CA LEU A 385 -43.47 -19.83 -31.53
C LEU A 385 -43.81 -18.77 -32.57
N ILE A 386 -42.84 -18.30 -33.34
CA ILE A 386 -43.07 -17.34 -34.42
C ILE A 386 -43.81 -18.02 -35.57
N LEU A 387 -43.45 -19.24 -35.96
CA LEU A 387 -44.15 -20.04 -36.93
C LEU A 387 -45.56 -20.40 -36.45
N GLN A 388 -45.76 -20.84 -35.22
CA GLN A 388 -47.09 -21.10 -34.63
C GLN A 388 -47.95 -19.82 -34.64
N TRP A 389 -47.41 -18.67 -34.27
CA TRP A 389 -48.12 -17.39 -34.33
C TRP A 389 -48.44 -16.99 -35.76
N PHE A 390 -47.52 -17.15 -36.72
CA PHE A 390 -47.72 -16.88 -38.13
C PHE A 390 -48.79 -17.78 -38.74
N PHE A 391 -48.76 -19.11 -38.44
CA PHE A 391 -49.80 -20.05 -38.90
C PHE A 391 -51.14 -19.84 -38.20
N SER A 392 -51.18 -19.33 -36.99
CA SER A 392 -52.42 -18.97 -36.30
C SER A 392 -53.11 -17.76 -36.93
N ILE A 393 -52.32 -16.75 -37.37
CA ILE A 393 -52.82 -15.56 -38.06
C ILE A 393 -53.37 -15.94 -39.46
N LEU A 394 -52.69 -16.85 -40.14
CA LEU A 394 -53.11 -17.29 -41.49
C LEU A 394 -54.21 -18.36 -41.48
N LYS A 395 -54.72 -18.79 -40.31
CA LYS A 395 -55.72 -19.84 -40.13
C LYS A 395 -55.39 -21.16 -40.88
N ILE A 396 -54.08 -21.47 -41.04
CA ILE A 396 -53.59 -22.67 -41.69
C ILE A 396 -53.43 -23.76 -40.60
N PRO A 397 -54.08 -24.95 -40.70
CA PRO A 397 -53.97 -25.99 -39.72
C PRO A 397 -52.53 -26.57 -39.69
N PHE A 398 -51.89 -26.53 -38.55
CA PHE A 398 -50.51 -27.04 -38.33
C PHE A 398 -50.59 -28.60 -38.33
N LYS A 399 -50.30 -29.26 -39.45
CA LYS A 399 -50.05 -30.71 -39.49
C LYS A 399 -48.62 -30.98 -39.11
N TYR A 400 -48.40 -31.76 -38.03
CA TYR A 400 -47.09 -32.27 -37.58
C TYR A 400 -46.42 -33.01 -38.75
N HIS A 401 -45.42 -32.44 -39.37
CA HIS A 401 -44.41 -33.17 -40.10
C HIS A 401 -43.20 -33.30 -39.21
N THR A 402 -42.98 -34.53 -38.71
CA THR A 402 -41.70 -34.97 -38.19
C THR A 402 -40.67 -34.80 -39.30
N PHE A 403 -39.78 -33.78 -39.20
CA PHE A 403 -38.54 -33.78 -39.96
C PHE A 403 -37.49 -34.51 -39.13
N LEU A 404 -37.05 -35.65 -39.67
CA LEU A 404 -35.91 -36.45 -39.25
C LEU A 404 -34.64 -35.59 -39.27
N ASP A 405 -33.78 -35.91 -38.29
CA ASP A 405 -32.37 -35.53 -38.17
C ASP A 405 -31.59 -35.64 -39.49
N ILE A 406 -30.90 -34.58 -39.85
CA ILE A 406 -29.58 -34.60 -40.50
C ILE A 406 -28.70 -33.56 -39.86
#